data_358641279b35304dff4530430f713ef5
#
_entry.id   358641279b35304dff4530430f713ef5
#
_cell.length_a   1.000
_cell.length_b   1.000
_cell.length_c   1.000
_cell.angle_alpha   90.00
_cell.angle_beta   90.00
_cell.angle_gamma   90.00
#
_symmetry.space_group_name_H-M   'P 1'
#
loop_
_entity.id
_entity.type
_entity.pdbx_description
1 polymer ?
#
loop_
_entity_poly.entity_id
_entity_poly.type
_entity_poly.pdbx_seq_one_letter_code
_entity_poly.pdbx_strand_id
1 'polypeptide(L)'
;MGPKIYKCTNGCEIRVKKFLLKDDKGKYSWGFPQITYCPKCGSIMQNTLKKIKCFLELSLIHEKLEKAVNLLYKSEYEASIRESIVVLENYLRKKSGLDLHGTNLVAQSLGFEYDKAKRIMKREPKIKINSLDSESELNEQEGLKLMLMGFFQGPRNMYQHNNIYVPVNVILTLLLQISFFLKLIDGGSLTKHAYVIKKKVDVTNILNNMPKKSDRKKFKKYLKSIQKNNSRVN
;
A
#
# COMPACT_ATOMS: atom_id res chain seq x y z
N MET A 1 -14.10 30.58 20.79
CA MET A 1 -13.60 29.19 20.70
C MET A 1 -12.13 29.15 21.06
N GLY A 2 -11.73 28.33 22.04
CA GLY A 2 -10.36 28.19 22.52
C GLY A 2 -9.43 27.47 21.48
N PRO A 3 -8.12 27.41 21.79
CA PRO A 3 -7.17 26.69 20.95
C PRO A 3 -7.52 25.20 20.86
N LYS A 4 -7.30 24.59 19.69
CA LYS A 4 -7.45 23.15 19.52
C LYS A 4 -6.19 22.44 20.01
N ILE A 5 -6.36 21.40 20.81
CA ILE A 5 -5.26 20.57 21.30
C ILE A 5 -5.11 19.36 20.39
N TYR A 6 -3.90 19.15 19.87
CA TYR A 6 -3.50 17.98 19.12
C TYR A 6 -2.54 17.14 19.98
N LYS A 7 -2.72 15.81 19.95
CA LYS A 7 -1.81 14.87 20.63
C LYS A 7 -1.09 14.03 19.59
N CYS A 8 0.22 13.84 19.76
CA CYS A 8 0.99 12.89 18.95
C CYS A 8 1.05 11.50 19.60
N THR A 9 1.59 10.52 18.88
CA THR A 9 1.75 9.15 19.37
C THR A 9 2.69 9.05 20.57
N ASN A 10 3.64 9.97 20.71
CA ASN A 10 4.56 10.07 21.85
C ASN A 10 4.02 10.95 23.00
N GLY A 11 2.72 11.26 23.01
CA GLY A 11 2.08 11.97 24.10
C GLY A 11 2.26 13.49 24.11
N CYS A 12 3.03 14.09 23.21
CA CYS A 12 3.18 15.56 23.17
C CYS A 12 1.84 16.23 22.84
N GLU A 13 1.51 17.27 23.60
CA GLU A 13 0.37 18.13 23.34
C GLU A 13 0.81 19.42 22.62
N ILE A 14 0.08 19.76 21.56
CA ILE A 14 0.31 20.94 20.75
C ILE A 14 -0.97 21.76 20.72
N ARG A 15 -0.89 22.99 21.21
CA ARG A 15 -2.00 23.94 21.17
C ARG A 15 -1.91 24.80 19.92
N VAL A 16 -2.94 24.74 19.09
CA VAL A 16 -2.97 25.46 17.81
C VAL A 16 -4.13 26.45 17.80
N LYS A 17 -3.84 27.70 17.49
CA LYS A 17 -4.86 28.73 17.26
C LYS A 17 -5.48 28.52 15.86
N LYS A 18 -6.65 29.11 15.64
CA LYS A 18 -7.22 29.19 14.30
C LYS A 18 -6.39 30.06 13.39
N PHE A 19 -6.28 29.71 12.14
CA PHE A 19 -5.66 30.50 11.08
C PHE A 19 -6.67 30.76 9.97
N LEU A 20 -6.44 31.82 9.22
CA LEU A 20 -7.16 32.06 7.98
C LEU A 20 -6.60 31.15 6.90
N LEU A 21 -7.38 30.17 6.49
CA LEU A 21 -7.01 29.17 5.48
C LEU A 21 -7.65 29.55 4.15
N LYS A 22 -6.89 29.45 3.06
CA LYS A 22 -7.39 29.61 1.69
C LYS A 22 -7.64 28.23 1.12
N ASP A 23 -8.83 27.99 0.55
CA ASP A 23 -9.15 26.74 -0.14
C ASP A 23 -8.68 26.78 -1.61
N ASP A 24 -8.80 25.65 -2.30
CA ASP A 24 -8.38 25.49 -3.71
C ASP A 24 -9.15 26.42 -4.68
N LYS A 25 -10.28 26.99 -4.23
CA LYS A 25 -11.10 27.96 -4.97
C LYS A 25 -10.77 29.42 -4.60
N GLY A 26 -9.74 29.64 -3.80
CA GLY A 26 -9.31 30.96 -3.38
C GLY A 26 -10.13 31.58 -2.25
N LYS A 27 -11.12 30.85 -1.68
CA LYS A 27 -11.97 31.33 -0.59
C LYS A 27 -11.26 31.19 0.76
N TYR A 28 -11.29 32.24 1.55
CA TYR A 28 -10.72 32.26 2.90
C TYR A 28 -11.74 31.79 3.94
N SER A 29 -11.32 30.93 4.84
CA SER A 29 -12.10 30.50 6.00
C SER A 29 -11.22 30.30 7.22
N TRP A 30 -11.78 30.60 8.40
CA TRP A 30 -11.08 30.34 9.67
C TRP A 30 -11.10 28.86 10.00
N GLY A 31 -9.93 28.25 10.09
CA GLY A 31 -9.79 26.84 10.41
C GLY A 31 -8.55 26.51 11.21
N PHE A 32 -8.41 25.24 11.56
CA PHE A 32 -7.20 24.72 12.18
C PHE A 32 -6.39 23.99 11.10
N PRO A 33 -5.05 24.20 11.04
CA PRO A 33 -4.20 23.49 10.12
C PRO A 33 -4.27 21.98 10.39
N GLN A 34 -4.14 21.18 9.34
CA GLN A 34 -3.92 19.75 9.48
C GLN A 34 -2.46 19.51 9.85
N ILE A 35 -2.21 19.06 11.07
CA ILE A 35 -0.87 18.73 11.54
C ILE A 35 -0.73 17.22 11.42
N THR A 36 0.17 16.77 10.55
CA THR A 36 0.45 15.34 10.30
C THR A 36 1.51 14.84 11.27
N TYR A 37 2.53 15.65 11.53
CA TYR A 37 3.65 15.33 12.39
C TYR A 37 3.73 16.28 13.57
N CYS A 38 4.23 15.78 14.70
CA CYS A 38 4.49 16.58 15.87
C CYS A 38 5.71 17.49 15.65
N PRO A 39 5.58 18.82 15.75
CA PRO A 39 6.74 19.72 15.60
C PRO A 39 7.75 19.60 16.73
N LYS A 40 7.42 18.93 17.86
CA LYS A 40 8.32 18.74 19.00
C LYS A 40 9.18 17.50 18.87
N CYS A 41 8.64 16.38 18.33
CA CYS A 41 9.33 15.09 18.33
C CYS A 41 9.24 14.34 16.98
N GLY A 42 8.69 14.93 15.93
CA GLY A 42 8.55 14.34 14.61
C GLY A 42 7.51 13.19 14.49
N SER A 43 6.95 12.71 15.59
CA SER A 43 6.01 11.59 15.58
C SER A 43 4.68 11.94 14.95
N ILE A 44 3.97 10.92 14.45
CA ILE A 44 2.63 11.10 13.85
C ILE A 44 1.61 11.62 14.87
N MET A 45 0.74 12.50 14.43
CA MET A 45 -0.40 12.95 15.23
C MET A 45 -1.46 11.85 15.32
N GLN A 46 -2.07 11.66 16.49
CA GLN A 46 -3.06 10.58 16.74
C GLN A 46 -4.22 10.57 15.74
N ASN A 47 -4.70 11.76 15.34
CA ASN A 47 -5.75 11.85 14.33
C ASN A 47 -5.31 11.36 12.95
N THR A 48 -4.04 11.58 12.59
CA THR A 48 -3.44 11.09 11.34
C THR A 48 -3.27 9.58 11.41
N LEU A 49 -2.81 9.05 12.53
CA LEU A 49 -2.69 7.60 12.74
C LEU A 49 -4.04 6.89 12.59
N LYS A 50 -5.13 7.44 13.12
CA LYS A 50 -6.49 6.88 12.93
C LYS A 50 -6.90 6.84 11.47
N LYS A 51 -6.58 7.89 10.68
CA LYS A 51 -6.84 7.90 9.23
C LYS A 51 -6.01 6.85 8.49
N ILE A 52 -4.74 6.70 8.86
CA ILE A 52 -3.85 5.68 8.29
C ILE A 52 -4.37 4.28 8.57
N LYS A 53 -4.76 3.98 9.81
CA LYS A 53 -5.36 2.69 10.16
C LYS A 53 -6.58 2.37 9.30
N CYS A 54 -7.53 3.30 9.23
CA CYS A 54 -8.72 3.14 8.41
C CYS A 54 -8.38 2.95 6.92
N PHE A 55 -7.39 3.68 6.40
CA PHE A 55 -6.94 3.55 5.02
C PHE A 55 -6.31 2.16 4.75
N LEU A 56 -5.45 1.67 5.63
CA LEU A 56 -4.81 0.36 5.48
C LEU A 56 -5.81 -0.79 5.59
N GLU A 57 -6.79 -0.68 6.51
CA GLU A 57 -7.89 -1.64 6.63
C GLU A 57 -8.73 -1.68 5.34
N LEU A 58 -9.05 -0.51 4.76
CA LEU A 58 -9.78 -0.41 3.49
C LEU A 58 -8.97 -0.91 2.29
N SER A 59 -7.64 -0.73 2.32
CA SER A 59 -6.74 -1.12 1.23
C SER A 59 -6.49 -2.63 1.20
N LEU A 60 -7.03 -3.39 2.16
CA LEU A 60 -6.84 -4.84 2.25
C LEU A 60 -5.37 -5.25 2.12
N ILE A 61 -4.53 -4.66 2.96
CA ILE A 61 -3.10 -4.99 2.99
C ILE A 61 -2.91 -6.50 3.11
N HIS A 62 -1.94 -7.03 2.38
CA HIS A 62 -1.63 -8.47 2.42
C HIS A 62 -1.27 -8.91 3.84
N GLU A 63 -1.86 -10.01 4.32
CA GLU A 63 -1.74 -10.51 5.70
C GLU A 63 -0.29 -10.67 6.19
N LYS A 64 0.62 -11.08 5.30
CA LYS A 64 2.04 -11.22 5.63
C LYS A 64 2.73 -9.92 6.06
N LEU A 65 2.12 -8.77 5.81
CA LEU A 65 2.63 -7.46 6.20
C LEU A 65 2.11 -6.99 7.57
N GLU A 66 1.36 -7.81 8.30
CA GLU A 66 0.81 -7.46 9.61
C GLU A 66 1.88 -6.94 10.58
N LYS A 67 3.02 -7.61 10.68
CA LYS A 67 4.13 -7.18 11.54
C LYS A 67 4.67 -5.81 11.13
N ALA A 68 4.87 -5.57 9.83
CA ALA A 68 5.33 -4.28 9.30
C ALA A 68 4.31 -3.15 9.57
N VAL A 69 3.02 -3.43 9.42
CA VAL A 69 1.94 -2.50 9.75
C VAL A 69 1.90 -2.19 11.25
N ASN A 70 2.12 -3.18 12.11
CA ASN A 70 2.19 -2.98 13.56
C ASN A 70 3.37 -2.09 13.96
N LEU A 71 4.54 -2.23 13.32
CA LEU A 71 5.69 -1.34 13.50
C LEU A 71 5.36 0.10 13.07
N LEU A 72 4.67 0.28 11.93
CA LEU A 72 4.19 1.58 11.50
C LEU A 72 3.29 2.24 12.56
N TYR A 73 2.37 1.47 13.18
CA TYR A 73 1.48 1.98 14.22
C TYR A 73 2.21 2.40 15.49
N LYS A 74 3.37 1.81 15.76
CA LYS A 74 4.26 2.20 16.87
C LYS A 74 5.18 3.36 16.51
N SER A 75 5.07 3.92 15.28
CA SER A 75 5.97 4.95 14.75
C SER A 75 7.41 4.48 14.51
N GLU A 76 7.61 3.16 14.41
CA GLU A 76 8.88 2.53 14.07
C GLU A 76 9.02 2.42 12.55
N TYR A 77 9.18 3.56 11.88
CA TYR A 77 9.03 3.71 10.42
C TYR A 77 10.07 2.95 9.63
N GLU A 78 11.34 3.08 10.00
CA GLU A 78 12.44 2.37 9.33
C GLU A 78 12.31 0.87 9.49
N ALA A 79 11.99 0.41 10.70
CA ALA A 79 11.76 -1.00 10.99
C ALA A 79 10.57 -1.56 10.19
N SER A 80 9.49 -0.78 10.03
CA SER A 80 8.33 -1.16 9.22
C SER A 80 8.70 -1.41 7.76
N ILE A 81 9.50 -0.52 7.14
CA ILE A 81 9.95 -0.71 5.76
C ILE A 81 10.88 -1.91 5.64
N ARG A 82 11.89 -2.00 6.49
CA ARG A 82 12.85 -3.12 6.47
C ARG A 82 12.13 -4.46 6.61
N GLU A 83 11.21 -4.58 7.56
CA GLU A 83 10.39 -5.78 7.74
C GLU A 83 9.57 -6.12 6.49
N SER A 84 8.93 -5.13 5.86
CA SER A 84 8.12 -5.37 4.68
C SER A 84 8.94 -5.85 3.47
N ILE A 85 10.15 -5.32 3.29
CA ILE A 85 11.09 -5.76 2.24
C ILE A 85 11.56 -7.19 2.51
N VAL A 86 11.92 -7.51 3.76
CA VAL A 86 12.33 -8.85 4.16
C VAL A 86 11.21 -9.87 3.95
N VAL A 87 9.96 -9.49 4.26
CA VAL A 87 8.78 -10.34 4.00
C VAL A 87 8.65 -10.65 2.52
N LEU A 88 8.77 -9.66 1.63
CA LEU A 88 8.68 -9.87 0.19
C LEU A 88 9.80 -10.78 -0.32
N GLU A 89 11.05 -10.53 0.09
CA GLU A 89 12.20 -11.33 -0.34
C GLU A 89 12.11 -12.78 0.12
N ASN A 90 11.76 -13.01 1.40
CA ASN A 90 11.53 -14.34 1.95
C ASN A 90 10.39 -15.06 1.26
N TYR A 91 9.34 -14.32 0.87
CA TYR A 91 8.22 -14.90 0.17
C TYR A 91 8.58 -15.37 -1.23
N LEU A 92 9.35 -14.57 -1.98
CA LEU A 92 9.90 -14.96 -3.28
C LEU A 92 10.79 -16.21 -3.16
N ARG A 93 11.69 -16.25 -2.17
CA ARG A 93 12.53 -17.43 -1.91
C ARG A 93 11.68 -18.68 -1.64
N LYS A 94 10.72 -18.57 -0.75
CA LYS A 94 9.83 -19.69 -0.40
C LYS A 94 9.05 -20.21 -1.59
N LYS A 95 8.51 -19.32 -2.43
CA LYS A 95 7.70 -19.71 -3.61
C LYS A 95 8.52 -20.27 -4.74
N SER A 96 9.73 -19.75 -4.97
CA SER A 96 10.61 -20.19 -6.06
C SER A 96 11.49 -21.41 -5.68
N GLY A 97 11.70 -21.66 -4.40
CA GLY A 97 12.66 -22.64 -3.90
C GLY A 97 14.13 -22.25 -4.14
N LEU A 98 14.40 -20.96 -4.43
CA LEU A 98 15.76 -20.46 -4.71
C LEU A 98 16.34 -19.78 -3.47
N ASP A 99 17.62 -20.09 -3.17
CA ASP A 99 18.40 -19.40 -2.14
C ASP A 99 19.26 -18.27 -2.76
N LEU A 100 18.55 -17.28 -3.29
CA LEU A 100 19.11 -16.09 -3.94
C LEU A 100 18.59 -14.83 -3.28
N HIS A 101 19.17 -13.67 -3.64
CA HIS A 101 18.83 -12.38 -3.09
C HIS A 101 18.63 -11.32 -4.17
N GLY A 102 17.85 -10.27 -3.84
CA GLY A 102 17.69 -9.08 -4.63
C GLY A 102 17.23 -9.33 -6.06
N THR A 103 17.84 -8.63 -7.01
CA THR A 103 17.49 -8.72 -8.43
C THR A 103 17.73 -10.10 -9.05
N ASN A 104 18.75 -10.83 -8.58
CA ASN A 104 19.03 -12.19 -9.05
C ASN A 104 17.92 -13.17 -8.65
N LEU A 105 17.38 -13.05 -7.43
CA LEU A 105 16.23 -13.82 -6.99
C LEU A 105 15.03 -13.57 -7.91
N VAL A 106 14.72 -12.30 -8.17
CA VAL A 106 13.60 -11.90 -9.05
C VAL A 106 13.78 -12.43 -10.46
N ALA A 107 14.98 -12.22 -11.05
CA ALA A 107 15.27 -12.63 -12.42
C ALA A 107 15.11 -14.14 -12.63
N GLN A 108 15.54 -14.96 -11.66
CA GLN A 108 15.44 -16.41 -11.76
C GLN A 108 14.08 -16.96 -11.34
N SER A 109 13.39 -16.27 -10.41
CA SER A 109 12.06 -16.71 -9.96
C SER A 109 10.97 -16.48 -11.01
N LEU A 110 10.98 -15.31 -11.64
CA LEU A 110 9.93 -14.84 -12.56
C LEU A 110 10.35 -14.89 -14.03
N GLY A 111 11.65 -15.05 -14.30
CA GLY A 111 12.18 -15.09 -15.67
C GLY A 111 11.78 -16.34 -16.40
N PHE A 112 11.48 -16.19 -17.68
CA PHE A 112 11.14 -17.25 -18.62
C PHE A 112 11.85 -17.04 -19.96
N GLU A 113 11.85 -18.08 -20.79
CA GLU A 113 12.35 -18.01 -22.16
C GLU A 113 11.27 -18.51 -23.10
N TYR A 114 10.82 -17.65 -24.01
CA TYR A 114 9.79 -17.94 -25.00
C TYR A 114 10.32 -17.73 -26.42
N ASP A 115 10.25 -18.77 -27.24
CA ASP A 115 10.58 -18.71 -28.66
C ASP A 115 9.35 -18.19 -29.44
N LYS A 116 9.37 -16.91 -29.80
CA LYS A 116 8.25 -16.27 -30.50
C LYS A 116 7.99 -16.89 -31.90
N ALA A 117 9.05 -17.33 -32.60
CA ALA A 117 8.91 -17.88 -33.94
C ALA A 117 8.24 -19.27 -33.94
N LYS A 118 8.57 -20.07 -32.94
CA LYS A 118 8.02 -21.42 -32.78
C LYS A 118 6.80 -21.48 -31.87
N ARG A 119 6.49 -20.38 -31.17
CA ARG A 119 5.45 -20.29 -30.11
C ARG A 119 5.62 -21.33 -29.02
N ILE A 120 6.87 -21.59 -28.60
CA ILE A 120 7.21 -22.62 -27.62
C ILE A 120 7.89 -21.98 -26.41
N MET A 121 7.43 -22.36 -25.21
CA MET A 121 8.10 -22.03 -23.97
C MET A 121 9.34 -22.92 -23.81
N LYS A 122 10.54 -22.32 -23.83
CA LYS A 122 11.83 -23.03 -23.65
C LYS A 122 12.16 -23.19 -22.16
N ARG A 123 11.82 -22.19 -21.35
CA ARG A 123 12.02 -22.19 -19.90
C ARG A 123 10.85 -21.51 -19.22
N GLU A 124 10.18 -22.24 -18.34
CA GLU A 124 9.11 -21.70 -17.51
C GLU A 124 9.65 -20.94 -16.30
N PRO A 125 8.93 -19.89 -15.85
CA PRO A 125 9.28 -19.23 -14.60
C PRO A 125 8.97 -20.15 -13.40
N LYS A 126 9.75 -20.02 -12.33
CA LYS A 126 9.49 -20.71 -11.05
C LYS A 126 8.20 -20.23 -10.38
N ILE A 127 7.89 -18.96 -10.55
CA ILE A 127 6.67 -18.34 -10.05
C ILE A 127 5.88 -17.81 -11.25
N LYS A 128 4.71 -18.41 -11.50
CA LYS A 128 3.76 -17.97 -12.52
C LYS A 128 2.65 -17.15 -11.86
N ILE A 129 2.30 -16.02 -12.48
CA ILE A 129 1.16 -15.19 -12.03
C ILE A 129 -0.10 -15.40 -12.87
N ASN A 130 0.04 -16.09 -13.98
CA ASN A 130 -1.02 -16.46 -14.91
C ASN A 130 -0.66 -17.77 -15.64
N SER A 131 -1.44 -18.20 -16.63
CA SER A 131 -1.23 -19.44 -17.38
C SER A 131 -0.13 -19.38 -18.43
N LEU A 132 0.30 -18.17 -18.85
CA LEU A 132 1.28 -17.90 -19.91
C LEU A 132 0.82 -18.39 -21.31
N ASP A 133 -0.48 -18.45 -21.54
CA ASP A 133 -1.06 -19.00 -22.78
C ASP A 133 -1.23 -17.93 -23.87
N SER A 134 -1.17 -16.65 -23.50
CA SER A 134 -1.35 -15.53 -24.42
C SER A 134 -0.17 -14.55 -24.35
N GLU A 135 0.01 -13.76 -25.41
CA GLU A 135 1.03 -12.70 -25.43
C GLU A 135 0.79 -11.67 -24.33
N SER A 136 -0.46 -11.37 -24.00
CA SER A 136 -0.80 -10.48 -22.89
C SER A 136 -0.32 -11.04 -21.56
N GLU A 137 -0.51 -12.32 -21.30
CA GLU A 137 -0.07 -12.98 -20.07
C GLU A 137 1.45 -13.06 -19.97
N LEU A 138 2.15 -13.31 -21.10
CA LEU A 138 3.61 -13.23 -21.14
C LEU A 138 4.11 -11.83 -20.81
N ASN A 139 3.46 -10.80 -21.33
CA ASN A 139 3.79 -9.41 -21.04
C ASN A 139 3.49 -9.02 -19.59
N GLU A 140 2.41 -9.53 -18.99
CA GLU A 140 2.11 -9.36 -17.56
C GLU A 140 3.19 -9.98 -16.67
N GLN A 141 3.63 -11.20 -16.98
CA GLN A 141 4.71 -11.91 -16.27
C GLN A 141 6.03 -11.13 -16.35
N GLU A 142 6.40 -10.68 -17.56
CA GLU A 142 7.61 -9.88 -17.77
C GLU A 142 7.50 -8.51 -17.07
N GLY A 143 6.35 -7.86 -17.14
CA GLY A 143 6.07 -6.60 -16.47
C GLY A 143 6.23 -6.70 -14.96
N LEU A 144 5.71 -7.75 -14.32
CA LEU A 144 5.90 -7.97 -12.88
C LEU A 144 7.38 -8.21 -12.55
N LYS A 145 8.10 -8.99 -13.37
CA LYS A 145 9.54 -9.20 -13.20
C LYS A 145 10.30 -7.87 -13.20
N LEU A 146 10.05 -7.02 -14.19
CA LEU A 146 10.71 -5.72 -14.32
C LEU A 146 10.38 -4.77 -13.17
N MET A 147 9.12 -4.71 -12.73
CA MET A 147 8.72 -3.91 -11.58
C MET A 147 9.41 -4.37 -10.29
N LEU A 148 9.50 -5.67 -10.04
CA LEU A 148 10.19 -6.22 -8.87
C LEU A 148 11.70 -6.02 -8.96
N MET A 149 12.32 -6.18 -10.13
CA MET A 149 13.75 -5.89 -10.30
C MET A 149 14.04 -4.43 -9.99
N GLY A 150 13.24 -3.49 -10.51
CA GLY A 150 13.36 -2.06 -10.21
C GLY A 150 13.16 -1.76 -8.72
N PHE A 151 12.19 -2.41 -8.07
CA PHE A 151 11.97 -2.28 -6.64
C PHE A 151 13.17 -2.76 -5.81
N PHE A 152 13.73 -3.91 -6.13
CA PHE A 152 14.90 -4.44 -5.41
C PHE A 152 16.17 -3.64 -5.69
N GLN A 153 16.33 -3.10 -6.89
CA GLN A 153 17.48 -2.29 -7.26
C GLN A 153 17.41 -0.87 -6.66
N GLY A 154 16.24 -0.25 -6.62
CA GLY A 154 16.02 1.09 -6.08
C GLY A 154 15.60 1.09 -4.61
N PRO A 155 14.29 1.05 -4.31
CA PRO A 155 13.77 1.21 -2.95
C PRO A 155 14.39 0.26 -1.93
N ARG A 156 14.53 -1.03 -2.25
CA ARG A 156 15.11 -2.01 -1.33
C ARG A 156 16.54 -1.64 -0.95
N ASN A 157 17.40 -1.31 -1.89
CA ASN A 157 18.79 -0.96 -1.58
C ASN A 157 18.88 0.34 -0.77
N MET A 158 18.05 1.33 -1.11
CA MET A 158 18.03 2.61 -0.41
C MET A 158 17.63 2.44 1.07
N TYR A 159 16.56 1.70 1.36
CA TYR A 159 16.01 1.60 2.71
C TYR A 159 16.61 0.48 3.56
N GLN A 160 17.25 -0.51 2.98
CA GLN A 160 17.86 -1.61 3.72
C GLN A 160 19.27 -1.31 4.20
N HIS A 161 20.01 -0.48 3.46
CA HIS A 161 21.42 -0.21 3.72
C HIS A 161 21.70 1.18 4.31
N ASN A 162 20.75 2.10 4.26
CA ASN A 162 20.93 3.47 4.74
C ASN A 162 19.97 3.78 5.89
N ASN A 163 20.45 4.51 6.90
CA ASN A 163 19.61 5.09 7.95
C ASN A 163 19.04 6.42 7.41
N ILE A 164 17.94 6.34 6.67
CA ILE A 164 17.29 7.50 6.07
C ILE A 164 15.97 7.74 6.78
N TYR A 165 15.74 8.99 7.19
CA TYR A 165 14.41 9.40 7.64
C TYR A 165 13.40 9.17 6.53
N VAL A 166 12.37 8.39 6.80
CA VAL A 166 11.33 8.06 5.83
C VAL A 166 10.00 8.70 6.23
N PRO A 167 9.48 9.61 5.42
CA PRO A 167 8.16 10.19 5.65
C PRO A 167 7.07 9.10 5.59
N VAL A 168 6.04 9.23 6.42
CA VAL A 168 4.97 8.21 6.52
C VAL A 168 4.22 7.95 5.22
N ASN A 169 4.06 8.96 4.38
CA ASN A 169 3.44 8.79 3.06
C ASN A 169 4.27 7.87 2.14
N VAL A 170 5.59 7.95 2.21
CA VAL A 170 6.49 7.05 1.47
C VAL A 170 6.36 5.63 2.00
N ILE A 171 6.31 5.44 3.32
CA ILE A 171 6.11 4.12 3.94
C ILE A 171 4.80 3.50 3.47
N LEU A 172 3.70 4.26 3.50
CA LEU A 172 2.40 3.80 3.03
C LEU A 172 2.43 3.37 1.56
N THR A 173 3.10 4.16 0.71
CA THR A 173 3.25 3.83 -0.70
C THR A 173 4.02 2.52 -0.89
N LEU A 174 5.12 2.33 -0.16
CA LEU A 174 5.92 1.11 -0.24
C LEU A 174 5.18 -0.11 0.31
N LEU A 175 4.46 0.02 1.43
CA LEU A 175 3.63 -1.06 1.98
C LEU A 175 2.55 -1.49 0.99
N LEU A 176 1.88 -0.54 0.33
CA LEU A 176 0.87 -0.83 -0.69
C LEU A 176 1.49 -1.51 -1.91
N GLN A 177 2.65 -1.04 -2.37
CA GLN A 177 3.37 -1.62 -3.49
C GLN A 177 3.81 -3.06 -3.19
N ILE A 178 4.38 -3.31 -2.01
CA ILE A 178 4.78 -4.65 -1.57
C ILE A 178 3.55 -5.55 -1.42
N SER A 179 2.47 -5.04 -0.84
CA SER A 179 1.19 -5.76 -0.74
C SER A 179 0.66 -6.17 -2.12
N PHE A 180 0.75 -5.28 -3.10
CA PHE A 180 0.38 -5.54 -4.48
C PHE A 180 1.23 -6.66 -5.09
N PHE A 181 2.55 -6.62 -4.93
CA PHE A 181 3.44 -7.68 -5.41
C PHE A 181 3.12 -9.03 -4.78
N LEU A 182 2.93 -9.09 -3.46
CA LEU A 182 2.58 -10.32 -2.76
C LEU A 182 1.28 -10.93 -3.29
N LYS A 183 0.26 -10.10 -3.55
CA LYS A 183 -1.02 -10.54 -4.11
C LYS A 183 -0.88 -11.11 -5.52
N LEU A 184 -0.05 -10.50 -6.37
CA LEU A 184 0.22 -11.01 -7.71
C LEU A 184 0.94 -12.35 -7.66
N ILE A 185 1.96 -12.47 -6.78
CA ILE A 185 2.70 -13.72 -6.58
C ILE A 185 1.81 -14.86 -6.05
N ASP A 186 0.73 -14.53 -5.33
CA ASP A 186 -0.27 -15.52 -4.87
C ASP A 186 -1.21 -16.04 -5.98
N GLY A 187 -0.96 -15.65 -7.22
CA GLY A 187 -1.77 -16.07 -8.37
C GLY A 187 -2.97 -15.16 -8.62
N GLY A 188 -2.89 -13.92 -8.13
CA GLY A 188 -3.83 -12.88 -8.47
C GLY A 188 -3.49 -12.22 -9.79
N SER A 189 -4.04 -12.69 -10.91
CA SER A 189 -4.01 -11.93 -12.17
C SER A 189 -4.49 -10.49 -11.93
N LEU A 190 -3.86 -9.51 -12.58
CA LEU A 190 -4.26 -8.09 -12.50
C LEU A 190 -5.74 -7.90 -12.81
N THR A 191 -6.27 -8.72 -13.72
CA THR A 191 -7.68 -8.74 -14.10
C THR A 191 -8.58 -9.36 -13.03
N LYS A 192 -8.11 -10.36 -12.25
CA LYS A 192 -8.89 -10.96 -11.16
C LYS A 192 -8.92 -10.08 -9.91
N HIS A 193 -7.91 -9.26 -9.65
CA HIS A 193 -7.93 -8.36 -8.49
C HIS A 193 -8.94 -7.21 -8.59
N ALA A 194 -9.27 -6.75 -9.78
CA ALA A 194 -10.38 -5.81 -9.97
C ALA A 194 -11.73 -6.42 -9.53
N TYR A 195 -11.86 -7.75 -9.51
CA TYR A 195 -13.08 -8.47 -9.10
C TYR A 195 -13.13 -8.85 -7.61
N VAL A 196 -12.01 -8.92 -6.89
CA VAL A 196 -11.97 -9.34 -5.47
C VAL A 196 -12.47 -8.26 -4.51
N ILE A 197 -12.59 -7.01 -4.94
CA ILE A 197 -13.35 -5.98 -4.22
C ILE A 197 -14.83 -6.38 -3.98
N LYS A 198 -15.33 -7.43 -4.65
CA LYS A 198 -16.67 -8.00 -4.42
C LYS A 198 -16.79 -8.94 -3.21
N LYS A 199 -15.74 -9.41 -2.57
CA LYS A 199 -15.86 -10.08 -1.27
C LYS A 199 -16.11 -9.02 -0.22
N LYS A 200 -17.37 -8.90 0.21
CA LYS A 200 -17.93 -8.15 1.34
C LYS A 200 -16.84 -7.64 2.30
N VAL A 201 -16.26 -6.49 1.94
CA VAL A 201 -15.74 -5.59 2.98
C VAL A 201 -16.95 -5.36 3.87
N ASP A 202 -16.88 -5.69 5.14
CA ASP A 202 -17.99 -5.42 6.06
C ASP A 202 -18.11 -3.90 6.23
N VAL A 203 -18.80 -3.31 5.24
CA VAL A 203 -19.07 -1.87 5.14
C VAL A 203 -19.74 -1.38 6.42
N THR A 204 -20.47 -2.26 7.11
CA THR A 204 -21.14 -1.98 8.38
C THR A 204 -20.13 -1.71 9.48
N ASN A 205 -19.08 -2.53 9.55
CA ASN A 205 -18.02 -2.37 10.55
C ASN A 205 -17.19 -1.10 10.29
N ILE A 206 -16.90 -0.81 9.04
CA ILE A 206 -16.22 0.44 8.63
C ILE A 206 -17.06 1.66 8.98
N LEU A 207 -18.36 1.64 8.66
CA LEU A 207 -19.28 2.73 8.96
C LEU A 207 -19.44 2.95 10.47
N ASN A 208 -19.47 1.88 11.25
CA ASN A 208 -19.61 1.97 12.72
C ASN A 208 -18.37 2.57 13.38
N ASN A 209 -17.16 2.33 12.82
CA ASN A 209 -15.90 2.85 13.33
C ASN A 209 -15.53 4.26 12.82
N MET A 210 -16.31 4.83 11.91
CA MET A 210 -16.11 6.21 11.47
C MET A 210 -16.51 7.23 12.58
N PRO A 211 -15.60 8.17 12.91
CA PRO A 211 -15.76 9.02 14.11
C PRO A 211 -16.86 10.06 14.02
N LYS A 212 -17.37 10.41 12.82
CA LYS A 212 -18.41 11.43 12.64
C LYS A 212 -19.58 10.95 11.79
N LYS A 213 -20.81 11.30 12.21
CA LYS A 213 -22.05 11.02 11.43
C LYS A 213 -22.00 11.61 10.01
N SER A 214 -21.38 12.80 9.83
CA SER A 214 -21.19 13.47 8.53
C SER A 214 -20.33 12.64 7.57
N ASP A 215 -19.26 12.01 8.08
CA ASP A 215 -18.31 11.23 7.26
C ASP A 215 -18.96 9.90 6.85
N ARG A 216 -19.77 9.29 7.73
CA ARG A 216 -20.61 8.12 7.40
C ARG A 216 -21.59 8.43 6.27
N LYS A 217 -22.21 9.62 6.27
CA LYS A 217 -23.17 10.04 5.24
C LYS A 217 -22.49 10.26 3.88
N LYS A 218 -21.29 10.88 3.87
CA LYS A 218 -20.46 11.06 2.66
C LYS A 218 -20.00 9.73 2.09
N PHE A 219 -19.53 8.82 2.93
CA PHE A 219 -19.06 7.51 2.52
C PHE A 219 -20.20 6.63 1.96
N LYS A 220 -21.38 6.64 2.59
CA LYS A 220 -22.59 5.97 2.03
C LYS A 220 -22.97 6.54 0.65
N LYS A 221 -22.86 7.86 0.44
CA LYS A 221 -23.14 8.49 -0.86
C LYS A 221 -22.10 8.06 -1.91
N TYR A 222 -20.83 7.98 -1.53
CA TYR A 222 -19.75 7.49 -2.39
C TYR A 222 -19.96 6.02 -2.81
N LEU A 223 -20.29 5.14 -1.87
CA LEU A 223 -20.58 3.72 -2.17
C LEU A 223 -21.76 3.57 -3.13
N LYS A 224 -22.83 4.35 -2.95
CA LYS A 224 -23.98 4.35 -3.87
C LYS A 224 -23.60 4.83 -5.28
N SER A 225 -22.67 5.80 -5.41
CA SER A 225 -22.20 6.27 -6.72
C SER A 225 -21.40 5.20 -7.46
N ILE A 226 -20.54 4.43 -6.74
CA ILE A 226 -19.80 3.31 -7.32
C ILE A 226 -20.75 2.19 -7.78
N GLN A 227 -21.74 1.84 -6.96
CA GLN A 227 -22.72 0.81 -7.32
C GLN A 227 -23.53 1.19 -8.57
N LYS A 228 -23.90 2.48 -8.69
CA LYS A 228 -24.65 2.99 -9.86
C LYS A 228 -23.81 3.01 -11.14
N ASN A 229 -22.49 3.24 -11.02
CA ASN A 229 -21.60 3.21 -12.19
C ASN A 229 -21.32 1.77 -12.65
N ASN A 230 -21.21 0.82 -11.71
CA ASN A 230 -20.99 -0.60 -12.04
C ASN A 230 -22.23 -1.28 -12.64
N SER A 231 -23.44 -0.79 -12.38
CA SER A 231 -24.69 -1.29 -13.01
C SER A 231 -24.94 -0.75 -14.41
N ARG A 232 -24.10 0.18 -14.91
CA ARG A 232 -24.16 0.72 -16.29
C ARG A 232 -23.15 0.08 -17.24
N VAL A 233 -22.30 -0.81 -16.76
CA VAL A 233 -21.22 -1.46 -17.53
C VAL A 233 -21.56 -2.95 -17.81
N ASN A 234 -22.70 -3.42 -17.31
CA ASN A 234 -23.35 -4.68 -17.69
C ASN A 234 -24.59 -4.36 -18.54
#